data_df769c4e27318f048e2bafb13a0d6b27
#
_entry.id   df769c4e27318f048e2bafb13a0d6b27
#
_cell.length_a   1.000
_cell.length_b   1.000
_cell.length_c   1.000
_cell.angle_alpha   90.00
_cell.angle_beta   90.00
_cell.angle_gamma   90.00
#
_symmetry.space_group_name_H-M   'P 1'
#
loop_
_entity.id
_entity.type
_entity.pdbx_description
1 polymer ?
#
loop_
_entity_poly.entity_id
_entity_poly.type
_entity_poly.pdbx_seq_one_letter_code
_entity_poly.pdbx_strand_id
1 'polypeptide(L)'
;MTTPAQGTSSPPAPAIATPRAAGSVALRRPVPTWQAVLLGVSCVLLVLCAWWFVTLGETGEERLVGPSTLPSPAETFGAFSDLYFDFELNRNIVVTLRRVILGFVSALGIGVPFGIIAGCFPRFGAFLAPIIMFGRNIPLAAVLPLLIFIVPGGEERKVAFIFIACVAFVISDTERAIREVGQRYVDTAYTLGASRWQTISKVLVPLAMPSVFGSARLLFSLAFGYIMLAESIKYADDVGGLGYQIQVFQKRGLREHIYLIILIIPLVALLVDRFLYRMQRSLFPYQYGGLGLLNQAVRGTLHAWDDVKSVFFRSGTPQSANAVATTGTSTASKPPEPGP
;
A
#
# COMPACT_ATOMS: atom_id res chain seq x y z
N MET A 1 53.84 -29.50 -55.21
CA MET A 1 53.62 -30.14 -53.88
C MET A 1 53.06 -29.09 -52.97
N THR A 2 51.77 -29.04 -52.87
CA THR A 2 51.03 -28.11 -51.97
C THR A 2 50.22 -28.94 -50.96
N THR A 3 50.58 -28.82 -49.72
CA THR A 3 49.99 -29.51 -48.59
C THR A 3 48.63 -28.86 -48.22
N PRO A 4 47.56 -29.62 -48.03
CA PRO A 4 46.27 -29.03 -47.60
C PRO A 4 46.29 -28.69 -46.11
N ALA A 5 45.78 -27.51 -45.79
CA ALA A 5 45.57 -26.99 -44.42
C ALA A 5 44.57 -27.84 -43.61
N GLN A 6 45.03 -28.33 -42.48
CA GLN A 6 44.18 -29.00 -41.52
C GLN A 6 43.19 -28.00 -40.86
N GLY A 7 41.89 -28.26 -41.02
CA GLY A 7 40.84 -27.51 -40.31
C GLY A 7 40.88 -27.82 -38.80
N THR A 8 41.13 -26.83 -38.02
CA THR A 8 41.00 -26.88 -36.55
C THR A 8 39.51 -26.90 -36.16
N SER A 9 39.01 -28.08 -35.83
CA SER A 9 37.68 -28.22 -35.19
C SER A 9 37.71 -27.64 -33.78
N SER A 10 36.96 -26.59 -33.57
CA SER A 10 36.73 -26.03 -32.22
C SER A 10 36.12 -27.10 -31.28
N PRO A 11 36.55 -27.19 -30.02
CA PRO A 11 35.94 -28.12 -29.08
C PRO A 11 34.47 -27.76 -28.84
N PRO A 12 33.58 -28.76 -28.64
CA PRO A 12 32.17 -28.51 -28.36
C PRO A 12 32.04 -27.74 -27.08
N ALA A 13 31.18 -26.72 -27.09
CA ALA A 13 30.85 -25.92 -25.91
C ALA A 13 30.37 -26.83 -24.76
N PRO A 14 30.79 -26.58 -23.49
CA PRO A 14 30.37 -27.41 -22.36
C PRO A 14 28.83 -27.38 -22.25
N ALA A 15 28.24 -28.58 -22.26
CA ALA A 15 26.81 -28.75 -22.07
C ALA A 15 26.42 -28.10 -20.74
N ILE A 16 25.58 -27.06 -20.79
CA ILE A 16 24.98 -26.43 -19.60
C ILE A 16 24.17 -27.50 -18.89
N ALA A 17 24.71 -28.00 -17.77
CA ALA A 17 24.03 -28.98 -16.95
C ALA A 17 22.66 -28.41 -16.53
N THR A 18 21.58 -29.05 -17.00
CA THR A 18 20.23 -28.76 -16.55
C THR A 18 20.19 -28.93 -15.02
N PRO A 19 19.72 -27.95 -14.26
CA PRO A 19 19.69 -28.09 -12.81
C PRO A 19 18.78 -29.25 -12.46
N ARG A 20 19.34 -30.27 -11.77
CA ARG A 20 18.61 -31.39 -11.19
C ARG A 20 17.40 -30.86 -10.43
N ALA A 21 16.25 -31.48 -10.63
CA ALA A 21 15.02 -31.21 -9.87
C ALA A 21 15.34 -31.26 -8.37
N ALA A 22 15.59 -30.08 -7.80
CA ALA A 22 15.79 -29.93 -6.37
C ALA A 22 14.46 -30.21 -5.67
N GLY A 23 14.50 -31.03 -4.62
CA GLY A 23 13.34 -31.39 -3.82
C GLY A 23 12.54 -30.17 -3.33
N SER A 24 11.45 -30.40 -2.64
CA SER A 24 10.42 -29.45 -2.20
C SER A 24 10.91 -28.18 -1.46
N VAL A 25 12.20 -28.09 -1.11
CA VAL A 25 12.84 -26.96 -0.42
C VAL A 25 13.81 -26.23 -1.37
N ALA A 26 13.31 -25.73 -2.50
CA ALA A 26 14.13 -24.90 -3.39
C ALA A 26 14.07 -23.43 -2.92
N LEU A 27 15.25 -22.85 -2.63
CA LEU A 27 15.37 -21.44 -2.21
C LEU A 27 14.73 -20.50 -3.24
N ARG A 28 13.89 -19.55 -2.77
CA ARG A 28 13.30 -18.46 -3.57
C ARG A 28 12.42 -18.88 -4.75
N ARG A 29 11.91 -20.11 -4.79
CA ARG A 29 10.88 -20.45 -5.79
C ARG A 29 9.55 -19.78 -5.42
N PRO A 30 8.85 -19.16 -6.39
CA PRO A 30 7.52 -18.64 -6.13
C PRO A 30 6.57 -19.78 -5.81
N VAL A 31 5.89 -19.67 -4.67
CA VAL A 31 4.86 -20.64 -4.25
C VAL A 31 3.60 -20.35 -5.06
N PRO A 32 2.94 -21.35 -5.68
CA PRO A 32 1.68 -21.14 -6.36
C PRO A 32 0.63 -20.59 -5.39
N THR A 33 -0.23 -19.71 -5.89
CA THR A 33 -1.20 -18.94 -5.07
C THR A 33 -2.08 -19.81 -4.18
N TRP A 34 -2.52 -20.99 -4.66
CA TRP A 34 -3.34 -21.90 -3.88
C TRP A 34 -2.58 -22.50 -2.68
N GLN A 35 -1.29 -22.85 -2.84
CA GLN A 35 -0.46 -23.34 -1.73
C GLN A 35 -0.19 -22.23 -0.73
N ALA A 36 0.05 -21.00 -1.19
CA ALA A 36 0.23 -19.86 -0.29
C ALA A 36 -1.03 -19.59 0.55
N VAL A 37 -2.22 -19.72 -0.06
CA VAL A 37 -3.50 -19.60 0.65
C VAL A 37 -3.68 -20.74 1.65
N LEU A 38 -3.42 -22.00 1.24
CA LEU A 38 -3.52 -23.15 2.13
C LEU A 38 -2.57 -23.04 3.33
N LEU A 39 -1.31 -22.67 3.10
CA LEU A 39 -0.34 -22.47 4.17
C LEU A 39 -0.75 -21.32 5.09
N GLY A 40 -1.29 -20.22 4.56
CA GLY A 40 -1.83 -19.13 5.35
C GLY A 40 -3.01 -19.54 6.23
N VAL A 41 -3.97 -20.25 5.65
CA VAL A 41 -5.13 -20.78 6.39
C VAL A 41 -4.70 -21.81 7.45
N SER A 42 -3.77 -22.72 7.13
CA SER A 42 -3.27 -23.69 8.10
C SER A 42 -2.55 -23.03 9.28
N CYS A 43 -1.81 -21.95 9.03
CA CYS A 43 -1.18 -21.16 10.10
C CYS A 43 -2.22 -20.52 11.03
N VAL A 44 -3.28 -19.91 10.47
CA VAL A 44 -4.37 -19.32 11.27
C VAL A 44 -5.10 -20.40 12.07
N LEU A 45 -5.42 -21.53 11.45
CA LEU A 45 -6.06 -22.66 12.14
C LEU A 45 -5.18 -23.22 13.28
N LEU A 46 -3.86 -23.32 13.06
CA LEU A 46 -2.93 -23.76 14.09
C LEU A 46 -2.95 -22.82 15.30
N VAL A 47 -2.93 -21.49 15.07
CA VAL A 47 -3.01 -20.50 16.15
C VAL A 47 -4.35 -20.62 16.90
N LEU A 48 -5.47 -20.76 16.18
CA LEU A 48 -6.79 -20.93 16.79
C LEU A 48 -6.90 -22.26 17.57
N CYS A 49 -6.36 -23.35 17.04
CA CYS A 49 -6.29 -24.63 17.74
C CYS A 49 -5.41 -24.56 18.99
N ALA A 50 -4.27 -23.87 18.92
CA ALA A 50 -3.41 -23.65 20.08
C ALA A 50 -4.13 -22.81 21.14
N TRP A 51 -4.82 -21.74 20.75
CA TRP A 51 -5.63 -20.95 21.67
C TRP A 51 -6.74 -21.78 22.32
N TRP A 52 -7.49 -22.54 21.51
CA TRP A 52 -8.54 -23.45 22.02
C TRP A 52 -7.96 -24.50 22.98
N PHE A 53 -6.81 -25.13 22.64
CA PHE A 53 -6.17 -26.14 23.46
C PHE A 53 -5.74 -25.59 24.84
N VAL A 54 -5.16 -24.40 24.89
CA VAL A 54 -4.70 -23.75 26.12
C VAL A 54 -5.87 -23.36 27.03
N THR A 55 -7.04 -23.11 26.44
CA THR A 55 -8.27 -22.72 27.18
C THR A 55 -9.25 -23.89 27.37
N LEU A 56 -8.84 -25.14 27.08
CA LEU A 56 -9.63 -26.34 27.34
C LEU A 56 -9.82 -26.57 28.85
N GLY A 57 -11.06 -26.84 29.26
CA GLY A 57 -11.45 -27.13 30.64
C GLY A 57 -12.77 -26.43 30.98
N GLU A 58 -13.64 -27.12 31.75
CA GLU A 58 -14.93 -26.55 32.19
C GLU A 58 -14.77 -25.62 33.39
N THR A 59 -13.82 -25.91 34.26
CA THR A 59 -13.53 -25.12 35.46
C THR A 59 -12.24 -24.34 35.31
N GLY A 60 -12.13 -23.18 35.98
CA GLY A 60 -10.94 -22.33 35.92
C GLY A 60 -9.66 -23.00 36.42
N GLU A 61 -9.78 -24.04 37.26
CA GLU A 61 -8.66 -24.82 37.81
C GLU A 61 -8.17 -25.89 36.84
N GLU A 62 -9.01 -26.38 35.93
CA GLU A 62 -8.66 -27.37 34.91
C GLU A 62 -8.00 -26.78 33.68
N ARG A 63 -8.19 -25.47 33.44
CA ARG A 63 -7.59 -24.77 32.31
C ARG A 63 -6.13 -24.48 32.56
N LEU A 64 -5.28 -24.67 31.55
CA LEU A 64 -3.85 -24.28 31.62
C LEU A 64 -3.72 -22.79 31.90
N VAL A 65 -4.62 -21.96 31.35
CA VAL A 65 -4.72 -20.54 31.60
C VAL A 65 -6.16 -20.21 31.99
N GLY A 66 -6.36 -19.66 33.17
CA GLY A 66 -7.68 -19.37 33.70
C GLY A 66 -8.43 -18.32 32.87
N PRO A 67 -9.79 -18.33 32.86
CA PRO A 67 -10.63 -17.44 32.07
C PRO A 67 -10.45 -15.96 32.45
N SER A 68 -9.99 -15.71 33.67
CA SER A 68 -9.62 -14.37 34.13
C SER A 68 -8.40 -13.79 33.41
N THR A 69 -7.57 -14.61 32.76
CA THR A 69 -6.38 -14.17 32.01
C THR A 69 -6.61 -14.29 30.51
N LEU A 70 -7.10 -15.44 30.05
CA LEU A 70 -7.33 -15.69 28.63
C LEU A 70 -8.69 -16.39 28.46
N PRO A 71 -9.73 -15.70 27.97
CA PRO A 71 -11.01 -16.31 27.67
C PRO A 71 -10.89 -17.28 26.49
N SER A 72 -11.77 -18.26 26.43
CA SER A 72 -11.82 -19.21 25.32
C SER A 72 -12.28 -18.53 24.02
N PRO A 73 -11.97 -19.11 22.85
CA PRO A 73 -12.51 -18.62 21.58
C PRO A 73 -14.03 -18.54 21.58
N ALA A 74 -14.71 -19.51 22.17
CA ALA A 74 -16.20 -19.52 22.25
C ALA A 74 -16.73 -18.36 23.08
N GLU A 75 -16.16 -18.08 24.26
CA GLU A 75 -16.51 -16.95 25.10
C GLU A 75 -16.25 -15.63 24.39
N THR A 76 -15.07 -15.50 23.74
CA THR A 76 -14.68 -14.28 23.02
C THR A 76 -15.61 -13.99 21.85
N PHE A 77 -15.89 -14.97 20.99
CA PHE A 77 -16.79 -14.76 19.85
C PHE A 77 -18.26 -14.66 20.27
N GLY A 78 -18.66 -15.30 21.38
CA GLY A 78 -20.00 -15.17 21.98
C GLY A 78 -20.30 -13.74 22.43
N ALA A 79 -19.29 -13.00 22.88
CA ALA A 79 -19.44 -11.60 23.29
C ALA A 79 -19.68 -10.63 22.11
N PHE A 80 -19.68 -11.11 20.86
CA PHE A 80 -19.88 -10.26 19.68
C PHE A 80 -21.25 -9.58 19.65
N SER A 81 -22.31 -10.30 20.03
CA SER A 81 -23.66 -9.77 20.05
C SER A 81 -23.78 -8.56 20.98
N ASP A 82 -23.30 -8.73 22.21
CA ASP A 82 -23.35 -7.70 23.23
C ASP A 82 -22.48 -6.49 22.83
N LEU A 83 -21.27 -6.76 22.29
CA LEU A 83 -20.36 -5.72 21.83
C LEU A 83 -20.97 -4.90 20.69
N TYR A 84 -21.71 -5.55 19.78
CA TYR A 84 -22.30 -4.91 18.61
C TYR A 84 -23.53 -4.08 18.97
N PHE A 85 -24.47 -4.65 19.74
CA PHE A 85 -25.77 -4.02 20.04
C PHE A 85 -25.73 -3.14 21.29
N ASP A 86 -25.16 -3.63 22.39
CA ASP A 86 -25.22 -2.93 23.68
C ASP A 86 -24.10 -1.89 23.82
N PHE A 87 -22.92 -2.18 23.24
CA PHE A 87 -21.75 -1.30 23.33
C PHE A 87 -21.46 -0.49 22.08
N GLU A 88 -22.40 -0.45 21.12
CA GLU A 88 -22.31 0.37 19.92
C GLU A 88 -20.96 0.24 19.19
N LEU A 89 -20.48 -0.99 18.94
CA LEU A 89 -19.19 -1.27 18.31
C LEU A 89 -18.98 -0.46 17.01
N ASN A 90 -19.99 -0.43 16.15
CA ASN A 90 -19.92 0.26 14.86
C ASN A 90 -19.63 1.75 15.01
N ARG A 91 -20.32 2.41 15.95
CA ARG A 91 -20.08 3.83 16.28
C ARG A 91 -18.64 4.06 16.74
N ASN A 92 -18.12 3.20 17.61
CA ASN A 92 -16.76 3.33 18.14
C ASN A 92 -15.69 3.08 17.09
N ILE A 93 -15.92 2.15 16.15
CA ILE A 93 -15.05 1.95 14.97
C ILE A 93 -15.01 3.24 14.13
N VAL A 94 -16.16 3.83 13.83
CA VAL A 94 -16.25 5.06 13.02
C VAL A 94 -15.58 6.23 13.72
N VAL A 95 -15.75 6.39 15.02
CA VAL A 95 -15.10 7.46 15.81
C VAL A 95 -13.57 7.32 15.76
N THR A 96 -13.04 6.12 16.04
CA THR A 96 -11.60 5.84 15.95
C THR A 96 -11.07 6.09 14.54
N LEU A 97 -11.76 5.57 13.51
CA LEU A 97 -11.35 5.72 12.12
C LEU A 97 -11.33 7.19 11.67
N ARG A 98 -12.35 7.98 12.06
CA ARG A 98 -12.40 9.42 11.79
C ARG A 98 -11.19 10.15 12.36
N ARG A 99 -10.82 9.89 13.63
CA ARG A 99 -9.65 10.50 14.28
C ARG A 99 -8.36 10.16 13.54
N VAL A 100 -8.16 8.88 13.20
CA VAL A 100 -6.99 8.43 12.45
C VAL A 100 -6.92 9.09 11.09
N ILE A 101 -8.02 9.09 10.33
CA ILE A 101 -8.07 9.72 9.00
C ILE A 101 -7.74 11.20 9.10
N LEU A 102 -8.37 11.96 10.00
CA LEU A 102 -8.13 13.39 10.13
C LEU A 102 -6.67 13.69 10.51
N GLY A 103 -6.11 13.00 11.51
CA GLY A 103 -4.72 13.19 11.92
C GLY A 103 -3.72 12.79 10.83
N PHE A 104 -3.98 11.68 10.17
CA PHE A 104 -3.11 11.17 9.12
C PHE A 104 -3.15 12.00 7.83
N VAL A 105 -4.35 12.44 7.40
CA VAL A 105 -4.48 13.34 6.24
C VAL A 105 -3.80 14.69 6.52
N SER A 106 -3.91 15.21 7.75
CA SER A 106 -3.18 16.41 8.15
C SER A 106 -1.65 16.20 8.09
N ALA A 107 -1.18 15.03 8.53
CA ALA A 107 0.24 14.66 8.44
C ALA A 107 0.72 14.53 6.98
N LEU A 108 -0.11 13.97 6.09
CA LEU A 108 0.17 13.92 4.65
C LEU A 108 0.17 15.32 4.03
N GLY A 109 -0.81 16.15 4.37
CA GLY A 109 -0.96 17.50 3.83
C GLY A 109 0.25 18.40 4.09
N ILE A 110 0.91 18.23 5.24
CA ILE A 110 2.13 18.95 5.60
C ILE A 110 3.39 18.15 5.21
N GLY A 111 3.41 16.86 5.55
CA GLY A 111 4.61 16.04 5.40
C GLY A 111 5.01 15.80 3.94
N VAL A 112 4.06 15.59 3.04
CA VAL A 112 4.38 15.33 1.62
C VAL A 112 5.02 16.56 0.95
N PRO A 113 4.47 17.79 1.04
CA PRO A 113 5.13 18.97 0.47
C PRO A 113 6.53 19.20 1.03
N PHE A 114 6.70 19.12 2.35
CA PHE A 114 8.02 19.28 2.98
C PHE A 114 9.01 18.18 2.56
N GLY A 115 8.54 16.94 2.45
CA GLY A 115 9.35 15.81 1.96
C GLY A 115 9.75 15.96 0.50
N ILE A 116 8.87 16.46 -0.38
CA ILE A 116 9.20 16.75 -1.78
C ILE A 116 10.31 17.83 -1.84
N ILE A 117 10.16 18.92 -1.09
CA ILE A 117 11.16 19.98 -1.06
C ILE A 117 12.50 19.46 -0.53
N ALA A 118 12.47 18.66 0.56
CA ALA A 118 13.68 18.07 1.13
C ALA A 118 14.37 17.09 0.17
N GLY A 119 13.59 16.29 -0.58
CA GLY A 119 14.13 15.38 -1.58
C GLY A 119 14.69 16.06 -2.82
N CYS A 120 14.06 17.17 -3.27
CA CYS A 120 14.51 17.93 -4.42
C CYS A 120 15.69 18.86 -4.12
N PHE A 121 15.77 19.40 -2.91
CA PHE A 121 16.77 20.38 -2.50
C PHE A 121 17.63 19.86 -1.34
N PRO A 122 18.84 19.32 -1.60
CA PRO A 122 19.68 18.70 -0.57
C PRO A 122 20.00 19.61 0.62
N ARG A 123 20.14 20.92 0.39
CA ARG A 123 20.39 21.90 1.47
C ARG A 123 19.21 22.00 2.43
N PHE A 124 17.98 21.98 1.90
CA PHE A 124 16.76 22.00 2.71
C PHE A 124 16.57 20.66 3.44
N GLY A 125 16.86 19.54 2.79
CA GLY A 125 16.86 18.22 3.42
C GLY A 125 17.84 18.15 4.59
N ALA A 126 19.07 18.62 4.41
CA ALA A 126 20.07 18.69 5.48
C ALA A 126 19.64 19.60 6.65
N PHE A 127 18.95 20.70 6.37
CA PHE A 127 18.39 21.60 7.39
C PHE A 127 17.28 20.91 8.20
N LEU A 128 16.40 20.14 7.55
CA LEU A 128 15.30 19.42 8.23
C LEU A 128 15.75 18.13 8.91
N ALA A 129 16.86 17.53 8.49
CA ALA A 129 17.31 16.23 8.95
C ALA A 129 17.33 16.07 10.50
N PRO A 130 17.87 17.02 11.31
CA PRO A 130 17.87 16.88 12.76
C PRO A 130 16.44 16.89 13.34
N ILE A 131 15.53 17.70 12.80
CA ILE A 131 14.13 17.78 13.24
C ILE A 131 13.40 16.46 12.93
N ILE A 132 13.59 15.94 11.72
CA ILE A 132 13.01 14.66 11.30
C ILE A 132 13.52 13.51 12.16
N MET A 133 14.85 13.47 12.39
CA MET A 133 15.47 12.44 13.19
C MET A 133 14.96 12.48 14.64
N PHE A 134 14.85 13.67 15.23
CA PHE A 134 14.29 13.85 16.56
C PHE A 134 12.81 13.41 16.58
N GLY A 135 11.99 13.90 15.63
CA GLY A 135 10.56 13.60 15.57
C GLY A 135 10.24 12.11 15.42
N ARG A 136 11.07 11.36 14.69
CA ARG A 136 10.91 9.90 14.55
C ARG A 136 11.27 9.11 15.81
N ASN A 137 12.09 9.66 16.68
CA ASN A 137 12.56 9.00 17.91
C ASN A 137 11.83 9.48 19.17
N ILE A 138 10.86 10.39 19.06
CA ILE A 138 10.07 10.84 20.20
C ILE A 138 9.27 9.66 20.77
N PRO A 139 9.36 9.39 22.08
CA PRO A 139 8.51 8.40 22.73
C PRO A 139 7.06 8.90 22.76
N LEU A 140 6.22 8.36 21.86
CA LEU A 140 4.84 8.84 21.66
C LEU A 140 4.00 8.82 22.94
N ALA A 141 4.21 7.83 23.83
CA ALA A 141 3.52 7.78 25.11
C ALA A 141 3.78 9.02 25.99
N ALA A 142 4.97 9.63 25.88
CA ALA A 142 5.33 10.84 26.63
C ALA A 142 4.72 12.12 26.01
N VAL A 143 4.33 12.09 24.75
CA VAL A 143 3.69 13.22 24.06
C VAL A 143 2.25 13.42 24.55
N LEU A 144 1.55 12.35 24.91
CA LEU A 144 0.14 12.42 25.33
C LEU A 144 -0.11 13.39 26.50
N PRO A 145 0.62 13.32 27.62
CA PRO A 145 0.46 14.28 28.71
C PRO A 145 0.76 15.73 28.30
N LEU A 146 1.75 15.93 27.43
CA LEU A 146 2.12 17.28 26.95
C LEU A 146 0.99 17.89 26.10
N LEU A 147 0.30 17.09 25.30
CA LEU A 147 -0.81 17.58 24.48
C LEU A 147 -1.99 18.10 25.32
N ILE A 148 -2.13 17.69 26.57
CA ILE A 148 -3.17 18.21 27.47
C ILE A 148 -3.00 19.72 27.71
N PHE A 149 -1.75 20.17 27.75
CA PHE A 149 -1.44 21.58 28.00
C PHE A 149 -1.48 22.43 26.73
N ILE A 150 -1.26 21.82 25.55
CA ILE A 150 -1.11 22.55 24.28
C ILE A 150 -2.44 22.60 23.52
N VAL A 151 -3.21 21.52 23.53
CA VAL A 151 -4.45 21.36 22.75
C VAL A 151 -5.64 21.25 23.72
N PRO A 152 -6.53 22.26 23.77
CA PRO A 152 -7.61 22.29 24.77
C PRO A 152 -8.71 21.25 24.55
N GLY A 153 -9.03 20.86 23.31
CA GLY A 153 -10.11 19.92 23.01
C GLY A 153 -9.70 18.45 23.12
N GLY A 154 -10.55 17.57 23.65
CA GLY A 154 -10.30 16.12 23.76
C GLY A 154 -10.17 15.44 22.41
N GLU A 155 -11.07 15.73 21.47
CA GLU A 155 -11.07 15.19 20.12
C GLU A 155 -9.89 15.73 19.29
N GLU A 156 -9.67 17.03 19.32
CA GLU A 156 -8.57 17.70 18.61
C GLU A 156 -7.21 17.18 19.08
N ARG A 157 -7.08 16.90 20.36
CA ARG A 157 -5.87 16.35 20.98
C ARG A 157 -5.52 14.97 20.41
N LYS A 158 -6.51 14.11 20.21
CA LYS A 158 -6.31 12.77 19.61
C LYS A 158 -5.90 12.87 18.15
N VAL A 159 -6.49 13.79 17.40
CA VAL A 159 -6.11 14.09 16.01
C VAL A 159 -4.69 14.65 15.95
N ALA A 160 -4.34 15.62 16.82
CA ALA A 160 -3.01 16.19 16.92
C ALA A 160 -1.95 15.15 17.30
N PHE A 161 -2.30 14.19 18.16
CA PHE A 161 -1.40 13.09 18.51
C PHE A 161 -1.02 12.24 17.28
N ILE A 162 -2.01 11.85 16.45
CA ILE A 162 -1.75 11.10 15.22
C ILE A 162 -0.93 11.92 14.22
N PHE A 163 -1.23 13.22 14.11
CA PHE A 163 -0.43 14.14 13.28
C PHE A 163 1.04 14.12 13.69
N ILE A 164 1.34 14.33 14.98
CA ILE A 164 2.72 14.34 15.49
C ILE A 164 3.39 12.98 15.31
N ALA A 165 2.66 11.89 15.57
CA ALA A 165 3.17 10.53 15.42
C ALA A 165 3.60 10.21 13.98
N CYS A 166 2.93 10.80 12.97
CA CYS A 166 3.11 10.41 11.57
C CYS A 166 3.93 11.42 10.75
N VAL A 167 3.89 12.72 11.06
CA VAL A 167 4.43 13.77 10.17
C VAL A 167 5.92 13.60 9.86
N ALA A 168 6.75 13.27 10.86
CA ALA A 168 8.18 13.08 10.68
C ALA A 168 8.50 11.88 9.77
N PHE A 169 7.73 10.79 9.89
CA PHE A 169 7.85 9.62 9.02
C PHE A 169 7.41 9.95 7.59
N VAL A 170 6.30 10.66 7.43
CA VAL A 170 5.81 11.07 6.10
C VAL A 170 6.84 11.95 5.38
N ILE A 171 7.44 12.93 6.07
CA ILE A 171 8.49 13.77 5.48
C ILE A 171 9.67 12.91 5.03
N SER A 172 10.18 12.06 5.92
CA SER A 172 11.33 11.19 5.64
C SER A 172 11.08 10.21 4.49
N ASP A 173 9.92 9.57 4.46
CA ASP A 173 9.59 8.58 3.43
C ASP A 173 9.36 9.25 2.08
N THR A 174 8.74 10.44 2.07
CA THR A 174 8.57 11.23 0.85
C THR A 174 9.92 11.74 0.31
N GLU A 175 10.80 12.24 1.18
CA GLU A 175 12.17 12.63 0.81
C GLU A 175 12.91 11.47 0.16
N ARG A 176 12.86 10.30 0.77
CA ARG A 176 13.48 9.08 0.24
C ARG A 176 12.90 8.70 -1.11
N ALA A 177 11.57 8.69 -1.25
CA ALA A 177 10.91 8.35 -2.50
C ALA A 177 11.30 9.26 -3.67
N ILE A 178 11.45 10.57 -3.42
CA ILE A 178 11.95 11.54 -4.42
C ILE A 178 13.40 11.24 -4.79
N ARG A 179 14.27 10.93 -3.84
CA ARG A 179 15.69 10.61 -4.10
C ARG A 179 15.90 9.29 -4.82
N GLU A 180 14.99 8.33 -4.66
CA GLU A 180 15.03 7.03 -5.34
C GLU A 180 14.63 7.10 -6.81
N VAL A 181 14.05 8.22 -7.28
CA VAL A 181 13.78 8.43 -8.70
C VAL A 181 15.10 8.45 -9.47
N GLY A 182 15.24 7.57 -10.45
CA GLY A 182 16.49 7.41 -11.20
C GLY A 182 16.94 8.68 -11.91
N GLN A 183 18.21 9.04 -11.76
CA GLN A 183 18.82 10.26 -12.32
C GLN A 183 18.62 10.38 -13.84
N ARG A 184 18.56 9.27 -14.57
CA ARG A 184 18.29 9.23 -16.01
C ARG A 184 17.04 10.01 -16.44
N TYR A 185 15.98 10.01 -15.61
CA TYR A 185 14.75 10.74 -15.91
C TYR A 185 14.96 12.26 -15.81
N VAL A 186 15.76 12.68 -14.82
CA VAL A 186 16.14 14.08 -14.61
C VAL A 186 16.99 14.59 -15.75
N ASP A 187 18.02 13.80 -16.15
CA ASP A 187 18.92 14.15 -17.23
C ASP A 187 18.18 14.23 -18.58
N THR A 188 17.26 13.29 -18.84
CA THR A 188 16.40 13.34 -20.02
C THR A 188 15.51 14.58 -20.03
N ALA A 189 14.93 14.96 -18.89
CA ALA A 189 14.12 16.17 -18.83
C ALA A 189 14.94 17.43 -19.15
N TYR A 190 16.17 17.52 -18.62
CA TYR A 190 17.06 18.66 -18.92
C TYR A 190 17.53 18.69 -20.36
N THR A 191 17.84 17.54 -20.99
CA THR A 191 18.18 17.49 -22.41
C THR A 191 17.04 17.93 -23.33
N LEU A 192 15.79 17.74 -22.89
CA LEU A 192 14.58 18.23 -23.54
C LEU A 192 14.26 19.70 -23.23
N GLY A 193 15.12 20.40 -22.48
CA GLY A 193 14.96 21.82 -22.15
C GLY A 193 13.97 22.11 -21.00
N ALA A 194 13.63 21.12 -20.17
CA ALA A 194 12.73 21.33 -19.04
C ALA A 194 13.39 22.21 -17.95
N SER A 195 12.62 23.18 -17.44
CA SER A 195 13.03 23.98 -16.28
C SER A 195 13.03 23.13 -14.99
N ARG A 196 13.69 23.62 -13.92
CA ARG A 196 13.72 22.94 -12.61
C ARG A 196 12.32 22.62 -12.08
N TRP A 197 11.38 23.54 -12.15
CA TRP A 197 10.02 23.37 -11.71
C TRP A 197 9.25 22.35 -12.56
N GLN A 198 9.48 22.35 -13.87
CA GLN A 198 8.91 21.35 -14.77
C GLN A 198 9.45 19.95 -14.46
N THR A 199 10.74 19.83 -14.20
CA THR A 199 11.36 18.56 -13.81
C THR A 199 10.79 18.05 -12.48
N ILE A 200 10.63 18.92 -11.47
CA ILE A 200 10.01 18.52 -10.20
C ILE A 200 8.56 18.08 -10.40
N SER A 201 7.72 18.94 -10.98
CA SER A 201 6.27 18.73 -11.01
C SER A 201 5.83 17.67 -12.03
N LYS A 202 6.54 17.53 -13.17
CA LYS A 202 6.15 16.62 -14.26
C LYS A 202 6.93 15.31 -14.28
N VAL A 203 8.07 15.22 -13.58
CA VAL A 203 8.93 14.04 -13.59
C VAL A 203 9.11 13.47 -12.20
N LEU A 204 9.76 14.21 -11.29
CA LEU A 204 10.10 13.70 -9.96
C LEU A 204 8.86 13.35 -9.13
N VAL A 205 7.93 14.28 -8.99
CA VAL A 205 6.73 14.06 -8.18
C VAL A 205 5.86 12.93 -8.72
N PRO A 206 5.46 12.88 -10.00
CA PRO A 206 4.64 11.79 -10.49
C PRO A 206 5.31 10.41 -10.39
N LEU A 207 6.63 10.32 -10.60
CA LEU A 207 7.36 9.05 -10.50
C LEU A 207 7.54 8.58 -9.06
N ALA A 208 7.65 9.51 -8.08
CA ALA A 208 7.78 9.19 -6.66
C ALA A 208 6.44 8.90 -5.99
N MET A 209 5.32 9.49 -6.45
CA MET A 209 4.01 9.39 -5.78
C MET A 209 3.54 7.96 -5.48
N PRO A 210 3.72 6.96 -6.36
CA PRO A 210 3.34 5.59 -6.03
C PRO A 210 4.11 5.02 -4.83
N SER A 211 5.40 5.35 -4.70
CA SER A 211 6.23 4.94 -3.56
C SER A 211 5.79 5.66 -2.29
N VAL A 212 5.54 6.97 -2.36
CA VAL A 212 4.98 7.77 -1.26
C VAL A 212 3.66 7.19 -0.77
N PHE A 213 2.76 6.84 -1.70
CA PHE A 213 1.47 6.24 -1.35
C PHE A 213 1.64 4.86 -0.70
N GLY A 214 2.60 4.06 -1.17
CA GLY A 214 2.95 2.77 -0.58
C GLY A 214 3.42 2.92 0.88
N SER A 215 4.33 3.86 1.15
CA SER A 215 4.78 4.19 2.51
C SER A 215 3.64 4.74 3.37
N ALA A 216 2.79 5.62 2.81
CA ALA A 216 1.63 6.16 3.51
C ALA A 216 0.67 5.07 3.99
N ARG A 217 0.43 4.01 3.20
CA ARG A 217 -0.39 2.87 3.64
C ARG A 217 0.18 2.15 4.86
N LEU A 218 1.49 1.92 4.87
CA LEU A 218 2.16 1.30 6.02
C LEU A 218 2.07 2.19 7.27
N LEU A 219 2.29 3.49 7.10
CA LEU A 219 2.18 4.46 8.19
C LEU A 219 0.75 4.60 8.70
N PHE A 220 -0.28 4.48 7.84
CA PHE A 220 -1.67 4.46 8.25
C PHE A 220 -1.98 3.30 9.20
N SER A 221 -1.47 2.11 8.91
CA SER A 221 -1.63 0.94 9.78
C SER A 221 -0.97 1.16 11.14
N LEU A 222 0.20 1.82 11.18
CA LEU A 222 0.87 2.19 12.43
C LEU A 222 0.08 3.25 13.19
N ALA A 223 -0.46 4.27 12.49
CA ALA A 223 -1.32 5.30 13.07
C ALA A 223 -2.55 4.71 13.75
N PHE A 224 -3.14 3.67 13.15
CA PHE A 224 -4.27 2.93 13.73
C PHE A 224 -3.90 2.21 15.04
N GLY A 225 -2.65 1.74 15.16
CA GLY A 225 -2.12 1.23 16.42
C GLY A 225 -1.90 2.33 17.46
N TYR A 226 -1.36 3.47 17.04
CA TYR A 226 -1.04 4.59 17.95
C TYR A 226 -2.28 5.26 18.54
N ILE A 227 -3.39 5.35 17.81
CA ILE A 227 -4.62 5.96 18.33
C ILE A 227 -5.14 5.25 19.57
N MET A 228 -4.89 3.94 19.70
CA MET A 228 -5.29 3.17 20.87
C MET A 228 -4.68 3.74 22.16
N LEU A 229 -3.43 4.23 22.10
CA LEU A 229 -2.78 4.91 23.23
C LEU A 229 -3.48 6.23 23.58
N ALA A 230 -3.83 7.03 22.57
CA ALA A 230 -4.50 8.30 22.80
C ALA A 230 -5.94 8.14 23.29
N GLU A 231 -6.63 7.10 22.85
CA GLU A 231 -8.01 6.79 23.29
C GLU A 231 -8.05 6.09 24.66
N SER A 232 -6.95 5.51 25.12
CA SER A 232 -6.89 4.91 26.47
C SER A 232 -6.91 5.95 27.59
N ILE A 233 -6.60 7.22 27.29
CA ILE A 233 -6.69 8.31 28.27
C ILE A 233 -8.07 8.96 28.13
N LYS A 234 -8.87 8.90 29.18
CA LYS A 234 -10.23 9.48 29.22
C LYS A 234 -10.17 10.98 29.48
N TYR A 235 -10.83 11.76 28.66
CA TYR A 235 -11.10 13.18 28.86
C TYR A 235 -12.60 13.43 29.08
N ALA A 236 -12.95 14.58 29.66
CA ALA A 236 -14.34 14.91 29.97
C ALA A 236 -15.25 14.93 28.73
N ASP A 237 -14.69 15.32 27.57
CA ASP A 237 -15.42 15.49 26.31
C ASP A 237 -15.29 14.26 25.37
N ASP A 238 -14.92 13.09 25.90
CA ASP A 238 -14.70 11.90 25.09
C ASP A 238 -15.98 11.29 24.55
N VAL A 239 -16.08 11.17 23.24
CA VAL A 239 -17.22 10.61 22.49
C VAL A 239 -17.12 9.07 22.33
N GLY A 240 -16.13 8.43 22.93
CA GLY A 240 -15.88 6.99 22.80
C GLY A 240 -14.66 6.68 21.93
N GLY A 241 -14.66 5.51 21.30
CA GLY A 241 -13.59 4.94 20.48
C GLY A 241 -13.21 3.55 20.99
N LEU A 242 -12.49 2.77 20.14
CA LEU A 242 -12.12 1.38 20.46
C LEU A 242 -11.17 1.31 21.66
N GLY A 243 -10.17 2.20 21.73
CA GLY A 243 -9.24 2.27 22.86
C GLY A 243 -9.93 2.66 24.18
N TYR A 244 -10.92 3.55 24.11
CA TYR A 244 -11.76 3.89 25.25
C TYR A 244 -12.58 2.68 25.73
N GLN A 245 -13.18 1.92 24.81
CA GLN A 245 -13.94 0.71 25.18
C GLN A 245 -13.05 -0.33 25.88
N ILE A 246 -11.82 -0.55 25.41
CA ILE A 246 -10.85 -1.43 26.09
C ILE A 246 -10.67 -1.02 27.56
N GLN A 247 -10.50 0.27 27.83
CA GLN A 247 -10.37 0.79 29.21
C GLN A 247 -11.63 0.56 30.05
N VAL A 248 -12.82 0.76 29.47
CA VAL A 248 -14.09 0.52 30.16
C VAL A 248 -14.23 -0.95 30.52
N PHE A 249 -13.96 -1.86 29.58
CA PHE A 249 -14.06 -3.30 29.82
C PHE A 249 -12.99 -3.81 30.78
N GLN A 250 -11.79 -3.24 30.75
CA GLN A 250 -10.75 -3.55 31.73
C GLN A 250 -11.21 -3.23 33.16
N LYS A 251 -11.87 -2.06 33.37
CA LYS A 251 -12.41 -1.67 34.68
C LYS A 251 -13.59 -2.52 35.12
N ARG A 252 -14.37 -3.03 34.17
CA ARG A 252 -15.54 -3.90 34.43
C ARG A 252 -15.17 -5.38 34.55
N GLY A 253 -13.95 -5.77 34.23
CA GLY A 253 -13.50 -7.16 34.23
C GLY A 253 -14.00 -7.99 33.06
N LEU A 254 -14.59 -7.38 32.02
CA LEU A 254 -15.14 -8.03 30.83
C LEU A 254 -14.03 -8.35 29.83
N ARG A 255 -13.29 -9.41 30.07
CA ARG A 255 -12.07 -9.74 29.32
C ARG A 255 -12.38 -10.27 27.92
N GLU A 256 -13.42 -11.03 27.74
CA GLU A 256 -13.93 -11.54 26.47
C GLU A 256 -14.15 -10.40 25.45
N HIS A 257 -14.71 -9.27 25.90
CA HIS A 257 -14.92 -8.08 25.06
C HIS A 257 -13.60 -7.40 24.69
N ILE A 258 -12.60 -7.36 25.59
CA ILE A 258 -11.28 -6.80 25.31
C ILE A 258 -10.57 -7.60 24.23
N TYR A 259 -10.55 -8.94 24.37
CA TYR A 259 -9.92 -9.81 23.38
C TYR A 259 -10.61 -9.72 22.02
N LEU A 260 -11.94 -9.60 22.02
CA LEU A 260 -12.69 -9.42 20.79
C LEU A 260 -12.33 -8.08 20.10
N ILE A 261 -12.22 -6.97 20.83
CA ILE A 261 -11.78 -5.69 20.25
C ILE A 261 -10.35 -5.78 19.71
N ILE A 262 -9.44 -6.46 20.44
CA ILE A 262 -8.06 -6.67 19.99
C ILE A 262 -8.02 -7.46 18.66
N LEU A 263 -8.97 -8.34 18.39
CA LEU A 263 -9.10 -9.03 17.10
C LEU A 263 -9.75 -8.15 16.02
N ILE A 264 -10.70 -7.30 16.41
CA ILE A 264 -11.41 -6.40 15.47
C ILE A 264 -10.48 -5.27 14.96
N ILE A 265 -9.61 -4.72 15.82
CA ILE A 265 -8.70 -3.63 15.44
C ILE A 265 -7.86 -3.98 14.21
N PRO A 266 -7.08 -5.08 14.16
CA PRO A 266 -6.31 -5.43 12.96
C PRO A 266 -7.20 -5.81 11.77
N LEU A 267 -8.40 -6.34 12.00
CA LEU A 267 -9.35 -6.63 10.93
C LEU A 267 -9.81 -5.34 10.24
N VAL A 268 -10.16 -4.31 11.01
CA VAL A 268 -10.52 -2.99 10.47
C VAL A 268 -9.32 -2.37 9.74
N ALA A 269 -8.12 -2.44 10.34
CA ALA A 269 -6.89 -1.95 9.70
C ALA A 269 -6.61 -2.66 8.37
N LEU A 270 -6.80 -3.98 8.28
CA LEU A 270 -6.68 -4.76 7.05
C LEU A 270 -7.71 -4.36 5.99
N LEU A 271 -8.96 -4.11 6.37
CA LEU A 271 -10.00 -3.66 5.45
C LEU A 271 -9.63 -2.31 4.84
N VAL A 272 -9.18 -1.37 5.67
CA VAL A 272 -8.71 -0.05 5.20
C VAL A 272 -7.47 -0.19 4.32
N ASP A 273 -6.49 -1.01 4.69
CA ASP A 273 -5.31 -1.27 3.85
C ASP A 273 -5.70 -1.85 2.49
N ARG A 274 -6.65 -2.81 2.45
CA ARG A 274 -7.18 -3.35 1.18
C ARG A 274 -7.85 -2.29 0.33
N PHE A 275 -8.61 -1.40 0.95
CA PHE A 275 -9.23 -0.27 0.26
C PHE A 275 -8.18 0.68 -0.31
N LEU A 276 -7.20 1.10 0.51
CA LEU A 276 -6.09 1.95 0.09
C LEU A 276 -5.23 1.29 -1.00
N TYR A 277 -5.01 -0.03 -0.93
CA TYR A 277 -4.30 -0.77 -1.98
C TYR A 277 -5.04 -0.73 -3.32
N ARG A 278 -6.36 -0.94 -3.31
CA ARG A 278 -7.16 -0.81 -4.53
C ARG A 278 -7.12 0.60 -5.09
N MET A 279 -7.22 1.60 -4.21
CA MET A 279 -7.11 3.02 -4.58
C MET A 279 -5.73 3.34 -5.18
N GLN A 280 -4.64 2.86 -4.58
CA GLN A 280 -3.27 3.02 -5.12
C GLN A 280 -3.14 2.45 -6.53
N ARG A 281 -3.65 1.25 -6.74
CA ARG A 281 -3.61 0.60 -8.06
C ARG A 281 -4.45 1.32 -9.11
N SER A 282 -5.54 1.94 -8.70
CA SER A 282 -6.39 2.76 -9.56
C SER A 282 -5.76 4.12 -9.90
N LEU A 283 -5.10 4.76 -8.93
CA LEU A 283 -4.45 6.06 -9.11
C LEU A 283 -3.17 6.00 -9.94
N PHE A 284 -2.40 4.90 -9.83
CA PHE A 284 -1.08 4.75 -10.46
C PHE A 284 -1.00 3.57 -11.45
N PRO A 285 -1.83 3.56 -12.52
CA PRO A 285 -1.87 2.45 -13.47
C PRO A 285 -0.56 2.26 -14.23
N TYR A 286 0.23 3.33 -14.40
CA TYR A 286 1.51 3.30 -15.11
C TYR A 286 2.58 2.47 -14.40
N GLN A 287 2.48 2.29 -13.09
CA GLN A 287 3.42 1.45 -12.34
C GLN A 287 3.01 -0.03 -12.28
N TYR A 288 1.71 -0.30 -12.32
CA TYR A 288 1.16 -1.65 -12.12
C TYR A 288 0.74 -2.35 -13.41
N GLY A 289 1.00 -1.76 -14.59
CA GLY A 289 0.75 -2.37 -15.91
C GLY A 289 -0.72 -2.68 -16.21
N GLY A 290 -1.66 -2.05 -15.52
CA GLY A 290 -3.09 -2.24 -15.70
C GLY A 290 -3.77 -0.97 -16.25
N LEU A 291 -4.86 -1.14 -17.00
CA LEU A 291 -5.78 -0.05 -17.31
C LEU A 291 -6.47 0.33 -16.00
N GLY A 292 -6.00 1.39 -15.33
CA GLY A 292 -6.62 1.89 -14.10
C GLY A 292 -8.08 2.26 -14.35
N LEU A 293 -8.96 2.01 -13.37
CA LEU A 293 -10.38 2.37 -13.45
C LEU A 293 -10.59 3.85 -13.78
N LEU A 294 -9.74 4.74 -13.28
CA LEU A 294 -9.73 6.16 -13.65
C LEU A 294 -9.42 6.39 -15.14
N ASN A 295 -8.47 5.65 -15.70
CA ASN A 295 -8.12 5.75 -17.11
C ASN A 295 -9.22 5.15 -18.01
N GLN A 296 -9.94 4.13 -17.55
CA GLN A 296 -11.15 3.62 -18.21
C GLN A 296 -12.30 4.63 -18.13
N ALA A 297 -12.52 5.26 -16.98
CA ALA A 297 -13.54 6.29 -16.82
C ALA A 297 -13.22 7.54 -17.67
N VAL A 298 -11.97 8.03 -17.64
CA VAL A 298 -11.53 9.19 -18.45
C VAL A 298 -11.53 8.87 -19.92
N ARG A 299 -11.13 7.67 -20.36
CA ARG A 299 -11.27 7.26 -21.76
C ARG A 299 -12.74 7.11 -22.16
N GLY A 300 -13.56 6.53 -21.29
CA GLY A 300 -15.00 6.43 -21.55
C GLY A 300 -15.65 7.81 -21.73
N THR A 301 -15.31 8.79 -20.90
CA THR A 301 -15.81 10.17 -21.04
C THR A 301 -15.22 10.89 -22.25
N LEU A 302 -13.94 10.67 -22.59
CA LEU A 302 -13.33 11.25 -23.79
C LEU A 302 -13.91 10.64 -25.05
N HIS A 303 -14.12 9.32 -25.12
CA HIS A 303 -14.78 8.68 -26.26
C HIS A 303 -16.24 9.12 -26.39
N ALA A 304 -16.98 9.21 -25.29
CA ALA A 304 -18.32 9.76 -25.29
C ALA A 304 -18.36 11.23 -25.77
N TRP A 305 -17.34 12.02 -25.39
CA TRP A 305 -17.21 13.41 -25.88
C TRP A 305 -16.82 13.50 -27.35
N ASP A 306 -15.97 12.62 -27.86
CA ASP A 306 -15.62 12.54 -29.27
C ASP A 306 -16.77 12.02 -30.10
N ASP A 307 -17.56 11.07 -29.59
CA ASP A 307 -18.82 10.61 -30.24
C ASP A 307 -19.86 11.73 -30.30
N VAL A 308 -20.02 12.51 -29.24
CA VAL A 308 -20.90 13.69 -29.23
C VAL A 308 -20.42 14.74 -30.25
N LYS A 309 -19.10 15.02 -30.30
CA LYS A 309 -18.55 15.92 -31.33
C LYS A 309 -18.78 15.42 -32.75
N SER A 310 -18.65 14.11 -33.00
CA SER A 310 -18.87 13.52 -34.31
C SER A 310 -20.31 13.63 -34.77
N VAL A 311 -21.25 13.65 -33.84
CA VAL A 311 -22.68 13.85 -34.10
C VAL A 311 -22.99 15.32 -34.45
N PHE A 312 -22.36 16.29 -33.75
CA PHE A 312 -22.61 17.72 -33.94
C PHE A 312 -21.76 18.38 -35.04
N PHE A 313 -20.58 17.86 -35.32
CA PHE A 313 -19.63 18.36 -36.31
C PHE A 313 -19.33 17.33 -37.39
N ARG A 314 -20.38 16.87 -38.09
CA ARG A 314 -20.27 16.08 -39.30
C ARG A 314 -19.84 17.00 -40.45
N SER A 315 -18.57 17.42 -40.45
CA SER A 315 -17.94 18.05 -41.60
C SER A 315 -17.70 16.98 -42.66
N GLY A 316 -18.43 17.11 -43.76
CA GLY A 316 -18.27 16.25 -44.92
C GLY A 316 -16.88 16.36 -45.50
N THR A 317 -16.16 15.27 -45.44
CA THR A 317 -15.00 15.03 -46.32
C THR A 317 -15.47 14.20 -47.50
N PRO A 318 -15.22 14.65 -48.75
CA PRO A 318 -15.66 13.91 -49.91
C PRO A 318 -14.86 12.63 -50.05
N GLN A 319 -15.54 11.50 -50.17
CA GLN A 319 -15.02 10.27 -50.70
C GLN A 319 -14.53 10.54 -52.12
N SER A 320 -13.22 10.64 -52.34
CA SER A 320 -12.64 10.58 -53.67
C SER A 320 -11.62 9.45 -53.74
N ALA A 321 -11.95 8.49 -54.59
CA ALA A 321 -11.05 7.71 -55.41
C ALA A 321 -10.03 6.80 -54.72
N ASN A 322 -10.45 5.57 -54.51
CA ASN A 322 -9.55 4.41 -54.79
C ASN A 322 -10.41 3.17 -55.13
N ALA A 323 -11.12 3.27 -56.23
CA ALA A 323 -11.63 2.12 -56.96
C ALA A 323 -10.93 2.12 -58.30
N VAL A 324 -9.76 1.58 -58.40
CA VAL A 324 -9.13 1.02 -59.63
C VAL A 324 -7.86 0.27 -59.18
N ALA A 325 -7.89 -1.02 -59.15
CA ALA A 325 -6.86 -1.99 -59.52
C ALA A 325 -7.07 -3.36 -58.87
N THR A 326 -8.16 -3.98 -59.30
CA THR A 326 -8.20 -5.44 -59.29
C THR A 326 -8.60 -5.90 -60.64
N THR A 327 -7.62 -6.08 -61.54
CA THR A 327 -7.68 -7.02 -62.66
C THR A 327 -6.27 -7.06 -63.29
N GLY A 328 -5.73 -8.23 -63.46
CA GLY A 328 -4.63 -8.42 -64.39
C GLY A 328 -3.48 -9.31 -63.97
N THR A 329 -3.73 -10.62 -64.00
CA THR A 329 -2.86 -11.63 -64.65
C THR A 329 -1.44 -11.87 -64.08
N SER A 330 -1.34 -13.00 -63.46
CA SER A 330 -0.38 -14.11 -63.69
C SER A 330 0.55 -13.94 -64.86
N THR A 331 1.87 -13.86 -64.60
CA THR A 331 2.86 -14.59 -65.41
C THR A 331 4.14 -14.80 -64.57
N ALA A 332 4.48 -16.05 -64.44
CA ALA A 332 5.74 -16.55 -63.91
C ALA A 332 6.94 -16.10 -64.82
N SER A 333 8.04 -15.68 -64.20
CA SER A 333 9.34 -15.74 -64.86
C SER A 333 10.45 -16.03 -63.83
N LYS A 334 11.12 -17.12 -64.08
CA LYS A 334 12.26 -17.80 -63.54
C LYS A 334 13.50 -16.87 -63.37
N PRO A 335 14.32 -17.04 -62.37
CA PRO A 335 15.57 -16.28 -62.18
C PRO A 335 16.67 -16.81 -63.11
N PRO A 336 17.60 -15.97 -63.57
CA PRO A 336 18.77 -16.42 -64.36
C PRO A 336 19.90 -16.91 -63.45
N GLU A 337 20.51 -18.01 -63.93
CA GLU A 337 21.76 -18.59 -63.39
C GLU A 337 23.00 -17.72 -63.79
N PRO A 338 24.09 -17.82 -62.99
CA PRO A 338 25.34 -17.16 -63.26
C PRO A 338 26.26 -18.04 -64.20
N GLY A 339 26.84 -17.45 -65.16
CA GLY A 339 27.96 -18.04 -65.95
C GLY A 339 28.85 -16.93 -66.50
N PRO A 340 30.04 -17.30 -67.05
CA PRO A 340 31.15 -18.04 -66.48
C PRO A 340 32.26 -17.14 -65.97
#